data_56e4eb6ad1293e1ed55044fec8b69142
#
_entry.id   56e4eb6ad1293e1ed55044fec8b69142
#
_cell.length_a   1.000
_cell.length_b   1.000
_cell.length_c   1.000
_cell.angle_alpha   90.00
_cell.angle_beta   90.00
_cell.angle_gamma   90.00
#
_symmetry.space_group_name_H-M   'P 1'
#
loop_
_entity.id
_entity.type
_entity.pdbx_description
1 polymer ?
#
loop_
_entity_poly.entity_id
_entity_poly.type
_entity_poly.pdbx_seq_one_letter_code
_entity_poly.pdbx_strand_id
1 'polypeptide(L)'
;MVTEHLVQLCVTLRPIGQPWVRVSANSMTRAQQLTGVKDFVFEFAASDHSNLIVEHYNKHADDSVTAVEIVNVSFFGISDPKFVWAGVYYPDYPKHYPDKTSPLPGHGYLGWNGVYRLEFSVPVFTWIHRVQNLGWLYQ
;
A
#
# COMPACT_ATOMS: atom_id res chain seq x y z
N MET A 1 17.06 -4.27 26.07
CA MET A 1 16.59 -5.34 25.19
C MET A 1 15.39 -4.86 24.41
N VAL A 2 15.41 -5.01 23.09
CA VAL A 2 14.30 -4.60 22.23
C VAL A 2 13.34 -5.77 22.08
N THR A 3 12.05 -5.53 22.35
CA THR A 3 11.00 -6.53 22.15
C THR A 3 10.48 -6.46 20.72
N GLU A 4 10.50 -7.57 20.02
CA GLU A 4 9.94 -7.66 18.68
C GLU A 4 8.51 -8.19 18.73
N HIS A 5 7.67 -7.69 17.83
CA HIS A 5 6.28 -8.07 17.69
C HIS A 5 6.05 -8.69 16.32
N LEU A 6 5.28 -9.76 16.28
CA LEU A 6 4.90 -10.40 15.04
C LEU A 6 3.97 -9.48 14.23
N VAL A 7 4.20 -9.42 12.93
CA VAL A 7 3.32 -8.75 11.97
C VAL A 7 2.92 -9.78 10.92
N GLN A 8 1.61 -9.92 10.71
CA GLN A 8 1.05 -10.70 9.62
C GLN A 8 0.21 -9.76 8.76
N LEU A 9 0.66 -9.52 7.55
CA LEU A 9 0.14 -8.48 6.67
C LEU A 9 -0.23 -9.09 5.33
N CYS A 10 -1.41 -8.74 4.82
CA CYS A 10 -1.84 -9.11 3.48
C CYS A 10 -2.32 -7.87 2.74
N VAL A 11 -1.85 -7.68 1.51
CA VAL A 11 -2.37 -6.65 0.61
C VAL A 11 -2.94 -7.33 -0.63
N THR A 12 -4.15 -6.94 -1.01
CA THR A 12 -4.82 -7.44 -2.21
C THR A 12 -4.79 -6.37 -3.28
N LEU A 13 -4.22 -6.71 -4.43
CA LEU A 13 -4.10 -5.81 -5.57
C LEU A 13 -4.97 -6.29 -6.73
N ARG A 14 -5.62 -5.34 -7.40
CA ARG A 14 -6.40 -5.60 -8.61
C ARG A 14 -5.79 -4.84 -9.77
N PRO A 15 -5.46 -5.52 -10.88
CA PRO A 15 -4.90 -4.84 -12.04
C PRO A 15 -5.99 -4.25 -12.94
N ILE A 16 -5.66 -3.14 -13.58
CA ILE A 16 -6.35 -2.64 -14.77
C ILE A 16 -5.30 -2.75 -15.89
N GLY A 17 -5.57 -3.60 -16.88
CA GLY A 17 -4.53 -4.02 -17.80
C GLY A 17 -3.58 -5.01 -17.13
N GLN A 18 -2.31 -4.91 -17.44
CA GLN A 18 -1.28 -5.81 -16.90
C GLN A 18 -0.11 -5.01 -16.32
N PRO A 19 -0.31 -4.32 -15.20
CA PRO A 19 0.73 -3.48 -14.62
C PRO A 19 1.85 -4.31 -13.98
N TRP A 20 3.03 -3.72 -13.93
CA TRP A 20 4.15 -4.24 -13.15
C TRP A 20 4.11 -3.64 -11.76
N VAL A 21 4.23 -4.50 -10.75
CA VAL A 21 4.20 -4.07 -9.35
C VAL A 21 5.36 -4.65 -8.57
N ARG A 22 5.83 -3.88 -7.60
CA ARG A 22 6.79 -4.33 -6.59
C ARG A 22 6.18 -4.07 -5.23
N VAL A 23 5.97 -5.15 -4.46
CA VAL A 23 5.36 -5.07 -3.13
C VAL A 23 6.42 -5.43 -2.10
N SER A 24 6.61 -4.56 -1.14
CA SER A 24 7.65 -4.73 -0.10
C SER A 24 7.07 -4.52 1.28
N ALA A 25 7.50 -5.33 2.22
CA ALA A 25 7.22 -5.15 3.64
C ALA A 25 8.45 -5.64 4.41
N ASN A 26 8.94 -4.80 5.34
CA ASN A 26 10.18 -5.06 6.05
C ASN A 26 11.33 -5.24 5.03
N SER A 27 12.06 -6.35 5.08
CA SER A 27 13.14 -6.63 4.14
C SER A 27 12.72 -7.54 2.97
N MET A 28 11.44 -7.88 2.89
CA MET A 28 10.91 -8.77 1.86
C MET A 28 10.35 -7.96 0.70
N THR A 29 10.66 -8.40 -0.52
CA THR A 29 10.19 -7.74 -1.74
C THR A 29 9.74 -8.79 -2.75
N ARG A 30 8.59 -8.52 -3.38
CA ARG A 30 8.05 -9.36 -4.47
C ARG A 30 7.69 -8.47 -5.64
N ALA A 31 8.22 -8.80 -6.81
CA ALA A 31 7.98 -8.03 -8.03
C ALA A 31 7.42 -8.95 -9.11
N GLN A 32 6.36 -8.52 -9.78
CA GLN A 32 5.75 -9.27 -10.88
C GLN A 32 4.83 -8.41 -11.72
N GLN A 33 4.48 -8.90 -12.89
CA GLN A 33 3.39 -8.34 -13.68
C GLN A 33 2.08 -8.95 -13.20
N LEU A 34 1.09 -8.10 -12.90
CA LEU A 34 -0.23 -8.56 -12.46
C LEU A 34 -1.09 -8.91 -13.68
N THR A 35 -1.62 -10.12 -13.67
CA THR A 35 -2.54 -10.60 -14.70
C THR A 35 -3.94 -10.85 -14.14
N GLY A 36 -4.10 -10.71 -12.83
CA GLY A 36 -5.38 -10.87 -12.12
C GLY A 36 -5.23 -10.38 -10.69
N VAL A 37 -6.33 -10.40 -9.96
CA VAL A 37 -6.33 -10.06 -8.53
C VAL A 37 -5.39 -11.00 -7.80
N LYS A 38 -4.56 -10.43 -6.92
CA LYS A 38 -3.58 -11.20 -6.17
C LYS A 38 -3.39 -10.68 -4.77
N ASP A 39 -3.25 -11.61 -3.83
CA ASP A 39 -2.87 -11.36 -2.45
C ASP A 39 -1.36 -11.49 -2.29
N PHE A 40 -0.75 -10.51 -1.63
CA PHE A 40 0.65 -10.57 -1.22
C PHE A 40 0.68 -10.66 0.30
N VAL A 41 1.19 -11.77 0.81
CA VAL A 41 1.21 -12.08 2.24
C VAL A 41 2.63 -11.95 2.76
N PHE A 42 2.79 -11.23 3.88
CA PHE A 42 4.06 -11.04 4.55
C PHE A 42 3.92 -11.38 6.03
N GLU A 43 4.91 -12.07 6.56
CA GLU A 43 4.99 -12.36 7.98
C GLU A 43 6.41 -12.08 8.46
N PHE A 44 6.54 -11.23 9.47
CA PHE A 44 7.84 -10.79 9.97
C PHE A 44 7.69 -10.25 11.39
N ALA A 45 8.83 -9.95 12.01
CA ALA A 45 8.87 -9.33 13.33
C ALA A 45 9.46 -7.91 13.22
N ALA A 46 8.91 -6.98 13.98
CA ALA A 46 9.40 -5.61 14.06
C ALA A 46 9.33 -5.11 15.50
N SER A 47 10.18 -4.14 15.84
CA SER A 47 10.34 -3.68 17.23
C SER A 47 9.60 -2.38 17.52
N ASP A 48 9.35 -1.54 16.54
CA ASP A 48 8.78 -0.21 16.74
C ASP A 48 7.74 0.13 15.66
N HIS A 49 8.17 0.26 14.44
CA HIS A 49 7.29 0.53 13.29
C HIS A 49 7.81 -0.18 12.06
N SER A 50 6.96 -0.26 11.06
CA SER A 50 7.31 -0.83 9.78
C SER A 50 6.44 -0.20 8.70
N ASN A 51 6.62 -0.62 7.45
CA ASN A 51 5.81 -0.10 6.37
C ASN A 51 5.50 -1.16 5.32
N LEU A 52 4.42 -0.91 4.59
CA LEU A 52 4.06 -1.60 3.37
C LEU A 52 4.30 -0.63 2.22
N ILE A 53 5.02 -1.07 1.20
CA ILE A 53 5.28 -0.27 0.00
C ILE A 53 4.73 -1.04 -1.19
N VAL A 54 3.88 -0.36 -1.98
CA VAL A 54 3.38 -0.87 -3.25
C VAL A 54 3.84 0.08 -4.34
N GLU A 55 4.69 -0.41 -5.23
CA GLU A 55 5.21 0.38 -6.33
C GLU A 55 4.60 -0.10 -7.65
N HIS A 56 4.03 0.84 -8.41
CA HIS A 56 3.65 0.65 -9.80
C HIS A 56 4.83 1.15 -10.64
N TYR A 57 5.39 0.30 -11.46
CA TYR A 57 6.55 0.67 -12.27
C TYR A 57 6.42 0.15 -13.69
N ASN A 58 7.32 0.59 -14.54
CA ASN A 58 7.42 0.14 -15.92
C ASN A 58 6.17 0.45 -16.76
N LYS A 59 5.40 1.49 -16.37
CA LYS A 59 4.31 1.98 -17.16
C LYS A 59 4.83 2.98 -18.19
N HIS A 60 4.43 2.81 -19.46
CA HIS A 60 4.82 3.70 -20.53
C HIS A 60 4.09 5.05 -20.40
N ALA A 61 4.78 6.14 -20.75
CA ALA A 61 4.23 7.50 -20.63
C ALA A 61 2.96 7.72 -21.49
N ASP A 62 2.82 6.98 -22.58
CA ASP A 62 1.66 7.07 -23.48
C ASP A 62 0.51 6.16 -23.07
N ASP A 63 0.72 5.31 -22.06
CA ASP A 63 -0.30 4.40 -21.56
C ASP A 63 -1.21 5.17 -20.60
N SER A 64 -2.48 5.31 -20.95
CA SER A 64 -3.47 6.01 -20.14
C SER A 64 -4.44 5.05 -19.43
N VAL A 65 -4.23 3.75 -19.54
CA VAL A 65 -5.17 2.72 -19.08
C VAL A 65 -4.65 1.91 -17.92
N THR A 66 -3.39 1.47 -18.00
CA THR A 66 -2.82 0.53 -17.02
C THR A 66 -2.71 1.16 -15.64
N ALA A 67 -3.22 0.44 -14.64
CA ALA A 67 -3.25 0.92 -13.27
C ALA A 67 -3.26 -0.25 -12.28
N VAL A 68 -3.00 0.06 -11.02
CA VAL A 68 -3.10 -0.89 -9.90
C VAL A 68 -4.02 -0.30 -8.85
N GLU A 69 -4.98 -1.10 -8.41
CA GLU A 69 -5.85 -0.70 -7.30
C GLU A 69 -5.52 -1.53 -6.06
N ILE A 70 -5.32 -0.86 -4.93
CA ILE A 70 -5.19 -1.51 -3.63
C ILE A 70 -6.60 -1.75 -3.11
N VAL A 71 -7.06 -2.99 -3.20
CA VAL A 71 -8.43 -3.36 -2.85
C VAL A 71 -8.59 -3.50 -1.36
N ASN A 72 -7.57 -4.07 -0.70
CA ASN A 72 -7.65 -4.39 0.70
C ASN A 72 -6.27 -4.49 1.33
N VAL A 73 -6.18 -4.06 2.59
CA VAL A 73 -5.04 -4.31 3.45
C VAL A 73 -5.59 -4.95 4.72
N SER A 74 -5.00 -6.06 5.14
CA SER A 74 -5.41 -6.74 6.36
C SER A 74 -4.20 -7.08 7.22
N PHE A 75 -4.42 -7.09 8.53
CA PHE A 75 -3.44 -7.52 9.51
C PHE A 75 -4.08 -8.62 10.36
N PHE A 76 -3.47 -9.80 10.38
CA PHE A 76 -3.98 -10.95 11.14
C PHE A 76 -5.42 -11.28 10.75
N GLY A 77 -5.76 -11.10 9.46
CA GLY A 77 -7.11 -11.34 8.96
C GLY A 77 -8.10 -10.21 9.21
N ILE A 78 -7.70 -9.15 9.91
CA ILE A 78 -8.54 -7.98 10.17
C ILE A 78 -8.44 -7.01 9.01
N SER A 79 -9.57 -6.74 8.34
CA SER A 79 -9.66 -5.83 7.20
C SER A 79 -10.45 -4.60 7.57
N ASP A 80 -10.00 -3.44 7.09
CA ASP A 80 -10.72 -2.17 7.25
C ASP A 80 -10.28 -1.23 6.13
N PRO A 81 -11.22 -0.58 5.40
CA PRO A 81 -10.85 0.41 4.39
C PRO A 81 -9.94 1.51 4.92
N LYS A 82 -10.03 1.83 6.21
CA LYS A 82 -9.18 2.85 6.85
C LYS A 82 -7.70 2.50 6.78
N PHE A 83 -7.35 1.22 6.67
CA PHE A 83 -5.94 0.82 6.54
C PHE A 83 -5.37 1.29 5.19
N VAL A 84 -6.15 1.18 4.12
CA VAL A 84 -5.74 1.70 2.81
C VAL A 84 -5.65 3.23 2.85
N TRP A 85 -6.63 3.87 3.49
CA TRP A 85 -6.68 5.33 3.58
C TRP A 85 -5.56 5.92 4.44
N ALA A 86 -4.96 5.13 5.31
CA ALA A 86 -3.84 5.57 6.14
C ALA A 86 -2.54 5.69 5.35
N GLY A 87 -2.47 5.12 4.15
CA GLY A 87 -1.31 5.23 3.29
C GLY A 87 -1.32 6.47 2.40
N VAL A 88 -0.20 6.70 1.73
CA VAL A 88 0.00 7.86 0.85
C VAL A 88 0.60 7.39 -0.47
N TYR A 89 0.02 7.85 -1.58
CA TYR A 89 0.54 7.57 -2.90
C TYR A 89 1.37 8.75 -3.39
N TYR A 90 2.58 8.46 -3.90
CA TYR A 90 3.51 9.41 -4.48
C TYR A 90 3.63 9.10 -5.98
N PRO A 91 2.73 9.64 -6.82
CA PRO A 91 2.77 9.35 -8.26
C PRO A 91 3.94 10.04 -8.94
N ASP A 92 4.49 9.36 -9.95
CA ASP A 92 5.53 9.88 -10.83
C ASP A 92 4.90 10.16 -12.19
N TYR A 93 4.31 11.33 -12.33
CA TYR A 93 3.60 11.71 -13.54
C TYR A 93 4.55 11.89 -14.73
N PRO A 94 4.13 11.53 -15.96
CA PRO A 94 4.91 11.84 -17.13
C PRO A 94 4.99 13.36 -17.34
N LYS A 95 6.04 13.82 -18.01
CA LYS A 95 6.33 15.25 -18.18
C LYS A 95 5.19 16.04 -18.82
N HIS A 96 4.47 15.42 -19.75
CA HIS A 96 3.38 16.06 -20.48
C HIS A 96 2.07 16.10 -19.70
N TYR A 97 1.99 15.41 -18.55
CA TYR A 97 0.76 15.35 -17.77
C TYR A 97 0.54 16.67 -17.03
N PRO A 98 -0.64 17.31 -17.23
CA PRO A 98 -0.84 18.68 -16.72
C PRO A 98 -0.98 18.76 -15.20
N ASP A 99 -1.62 17.76 -14.59
CA ASP A 99 -1.85 17.73 -13.14
C ASP A 99 -0.73 16.92 -12.47
N LYS A 100 0.06 17.59 -11.64
CA LYS A 100 1.17 16.96 -10.92
C LYS A 100 0.95 16.94 -9.42
N THR A 101 -0.29 16.82 -8.99
CA THR A 101 -0.61 16.76 -7.56
C THR A 101 0.06 15.55 -6.91
N SER A 102 0.88 15.82 -5.90
CA SER A 102 1.60 14.81 -5.12
C SER A 102 2.02 15.42 -3.78
N PRO A 103 1.96 14.70 -2.67
CA PRO A 103 1.42 13.34 -2.51
C PRO A 103 -0.09 13.29 -2.50
N LEU A 104 -0.65 12.07 -2.63
CA LEU A 104 -2.09 11.82 -2.57
C LEU A 104 -2.41 10.95 -1.35
N PRO A 105 -2.72 11.58 -0.20
CA PRO A 105 -3.06 10.82 1.00
C PRO A 105 -4.35 10.02 0.82
N GLY A 106 -4.36 8.79 1.32
CA GLY A 106 -5.54 7.93 1.28
C GLY A 106 -5.87 7.37 -0.10
N HIS A 107 -4.97 7.50 -1.06
CA HIS A 107 -5.24 7.18 -2.46
C HIS A 107 -4.75 5.77 -2.80
N GLY A 108 -5.68 4.84 -2.94
CA GLY A 108 -5.38 3.44 -3.24
C GLY A 108 -5.40 3.07 -4.73
N TYR A 109 -5.64 4.02 -5.62
CA TYR A 109 -5.63 3.80 -7.07
C TYR A 109 -4.34 4.36 -7.65
N LEU A 110 -3.45 3.48 -8.11
CA LEU A 110 -2.13 3.84 -8.60
C LEU A 110 -2.16 3.90 -10.13
N GLY A 111 -2.60 5.04 -10.65
CA GLY A 111 -2.78 5.25 -12.09
C GLY A 111 -1.50 5.51 -12.87
N TRP A 112 -0.41 5.88 -12.19
CA TRP A 112 0.90 6.13 -12.80
C TRP A 112 1.97 5.37 -12.05
N ASN A 113 3.18 5.30 -12.64
CA ASN A 113 4.34 4.83 -11.91
C ASN A 113 4.47 5.63 -10.63
N GLY A 114 4.92 5.02 -9.57
CA GLY A 114 5.07 5.69 -8.30
C GLY A 114 4.91 4.72 -7.14
N VAL A 115 4.90 5.25 -5.93
CA VAL A 115 4.98 4.48 -4.70
C VAL A 115 3.82 4.84 -3.79
N TYR A 116 3.08 3.82 -3.37
CA TYR A 116 2.14 3.88 -2.25
C TYR A 116 2.86 3.39 -1.00
N ARG A 117 2.79 4.16 0.08
CA ARG A 117 3.46 3.83 1.33
C ARG A 117 2.48 3.90 2.49
N LEU A 118 2.36 2.79 3.22
CA LEU A 118 1.57 2.71 4.43
C LEU A 118 2.53 2.45 5.60
N GLU A 119 2.59 3.39 6.53
CA GLU A 119 3.37 3.22 7.75
C GLU A 119 2.47 2.80 8.90
N PHE A 120 2.93 1.87 9.71
CA PHE A 120 2.21 1.41 10.89
C PHE A 120 3.18 1.13 12.02
N SER A 121 2.66 1.23 13.24
CA SER A 121 3.44 0.94 14.45
C SER A 121 3.14 -0.46 14.96
N VAL A 122 4.04 -0.99 15.76
CA VAL A 122 3.85 -2.26 16.46
C VAL A 122 3.82 -2.02 17.96
N PRO A 123 3.02 -2.76 18.74
CA PRO A 123 2.15 -3.88 18.31
C PRO A 123 1.05 -3.43 17.34
N VAL A 124 0.82 -4.23 16.31
CA VAL A 124 -0.13 -3.86 15.24
C VAL A 124 -1.54 -3.65 15.79
N PHE A 125 -1.95 -4.43 16.77
CA PHE A 125 -3.31 -4.31 17.33
C PHE A 125 -3.55 -2.94 17.98
N THR A 126 -2.53 -2.34 18.60
CA THR A 126 -2.62 -0.97 19.12
C THR A 126 -2.79 0.04 17.98
N TRP A 127 -2.05 -0.14 16.89
CA TRP A 127 -2.15 0.71 15.71
C TRP A 127 -3.54 0.57 15.06
N ILE A 128 -4.04 -0.66 14.91
CA ILE A 128 -5.38 -0.94 14.35
C ILE A 128 -6.44 -0.19 15.17
N HIS A 129 -6.38 -0.31 16.48
CA HIS A 129 -7.32 0.35 17.38
C HIS A 129 -7.33 1.87 17.16
N ARG A 130 -6.15 2.46 17.07
CA ARG A 130 -6.00 3.90 16.85
C ARG A 130 -6.59 4.32 15.50
N VAL A 131 -6.27 3.60 14.44
CA VAL A 131 -6.74 3.93 13.08
C VAL A 131 -8.26 3.81 12.98
N GLN A 132 -8.82 2.76 13.57
CA GLN A 132 -10.27 2.54 13.53
C GLN A 132 -11.04 3.59 14.33
N ASN A 133 -10.43 4.15 15.36
CA ASN A 133 -11.09 5.13 16.23
C ASN A 133 -10.88 6.59 15.82
N LEU A 134 -9.93 6.87 14.91
CA LEU A 134 -9.67 8.25 14.49
C LEU A 134 -10.90 8.93 13.88
N GLY A 135 -11.67 8.22 13.05
CA GLY A 135 -12.89 8.77 12.49
C GLY A 135 -13.97 9.01 13.53
N TRP A 136 -13.92 8.25 14.61
CA TRP A 136 -14.88 8.36 15.71
C TRP A 136 -14.69 9.68 16.49
N LEU A 137 -13.47 10.12 16.63
CA LEU A 137 -13.14 11.35 17.34
C LEU A 137 -13.63 12.62 16.62
N TYR A 138 -13.97 12.53 15.37
CA TYR A 138 -14.34 13.67 14.54
C TYR A 138 -15.81 13.68 14.13
N GLN A 139 -16.60 12.85 14.76
CA GLN A 139 -18.03 12.81 14.51
C GLN A 139 -18.80 13.83 15.34
#